data_a68bbdcdabe3533ae452ff590c3a3f65
#
_entry.id   a68bbdcdabe3533ae452ff590c3a3f65
#
_cell.length_a   1.000
_cell.length_b   1.000
_cell.length_c   1.000
_cell.angle_alpha   90.00
_cell.angle_beta   90.00
_cell.angle_gamma   90.00
#
_symmetry.space_group_name_H-M   'P 1'
#
loop_
_entity.id
_entity.type
_entity.pdbx_description
1 polymer ?
#
loop_
_entity_poly.entity_id
_entity_poly.type
_entity_poly.pdbx_seq_one_letter_code
_entity_poly.pdbx_strand_id
1 'polypeptide(L)'
;MLLLIKSSLKLYRTSDGVRCEIGIYRDPCKLVVLVPTMGNLHEGHLSLIRRARKIARAKGTVVVSIFVNKTQFGPGEDFESYPRTLERDTVLCREAGADILFAPRDKTIYAAGHSTFVVESRLAKRMEGASRPTHFRGVTTVVAKLFNLVQPNVAVFGAKDWQQAAVIRQMTDDLIFPVSIVVAPTVRERDGLAMSSRNTHLSPSERKQATVLREVIRAARGAVKKATAPLPSAALRRKL
;
A
#
# COMPACT_ATOMS: atom_id res chain seq x y z
N MET A 1 23.01 29.10 -1.15
CA MET A 1 22.33 27.83 -0.83
C MET A 1 20.87 28.16 -0.53
N LEU A 2 20.02 28.18 -1.58
CA LEU A 2 18.60 28.46 -1.43
C LEU A 2 17.97 27.29 -0.64
N LEU A 3 17.55 27.55 0.59
CA LEU A 3 16.58 26.73 1.31
C LEU A 3 15.29 26.70 0.46
N LEU A 4 15.10 25.61 -0.30
CA LEU A 4 13.79 25.29 -0.89
C LEU A 4 12.80 25.19 0.27
N ILE A 5 11.97 26.22 0.41
CA ILE A 5 10.81 26.20 1.29
C ILE A 5 10.00 24.97 0.88
N LYS A 6 10.10 23.88 1.67
CA LYS A 6 9.23 22.72 1.50
C LYS A 6 7.81 23.24 1.60
N SER A 7 7.03 23.10 0.51
CA SER A 7 5.61 23.43 0.54
C SER A 7 4.96 22.71 1.73
N SER A 8 4.15 23.43 2.49
CA SER A 8 3.43 22.83 3.62
C SER A 8 2.53 21.71 3.09
N LEU A 9 2.60 20.51 3.70
CA LEU A 9 1.70 19.42 3.39
C LEU A 9 0.24 19.90 3.47
N LYS A 10 -0.53 19.72 2.42
CA LYS A 10 -1.95 20.08 2.35
C LYS A 10 -2.83 18.87 2.60
N LEU A 11 -3.78 18.99 3.54
CA LEU A 11 -4.72 17.94 3.91
C LEU A 11 -6.09 18.17 3.24
N TYR A 12 -6.58 17.17 2.51
CA TYR A 12 -7.91 17.17 1.87
C TYR A 12 -8.76 16.00 2.35
N ARG A 13 -10.06 16.26 2.52
CA ARG A 13 -11.05 15.26 2.95
C ARG A 13 -12.16 15.01 1.90
N THR A 14 -12.22 15.85 0.87
CA THR A 14 -13.22 15.78 -0.19
C THR A 14 -12.58 15.45 -1.54
N SER A 15 -13.34 14.81 -2.42
CA SER A 15 -12.91 14.49 -3.78
C SER A 15 -12.60 15.74 -4.59
N ASP A 16 -13.44 16.77 -4.46
CA ASP A 16 -13.27 18.01 -5.22
C ASP A 16 -12.05 18.80 -4.75
N GLY A 17 -11.81 18.81 -3.42
CA GLY A 17 -10.63 19.46 -2.87
C GLY A 17 -9.34 18.85 -3.39
N VAL A 18 -9.22 17.52 -3.38
CA VAL A 18 -8.01 16.86 -3.89
C VAL A 18 -7.87 17.00 -5.40
N ARG A 19 -8.97 16.92 -6.16
CA ARG A 19 -8.93 17.13 -7.63
C ARG A 19 -8.54 18.55 -8.01
N CYS A 20 -9.11 19.55 -7.34
CA CYS A 20 -8.76 20.96 -7.56
C CYS A 20 -7.28 21.20 -7.29
N GLU A 21 -6.76 20.72 -6.15
CA GLU A 21 -5.35 20.88 -5.81
C GLU A 21 -4.43 20.19 -6.82
N ILE A 22 -4.73 18.96 -7.21
CA ILE A 22 -3.93 18.24 -8.21
C ILE A 22 -4.04 18.94 -9.58
N GLY A 23 -5.21 19.47 -9.93
CA GLY A 23 -5.43 20.24 -11.17
C GLY A 23 -4.55 21.47 -11.28
N ILE A 24 -4.34 22.20 -10.17
CA ILE A 24 -3.41 23.34 -10.09
C ILE A 24 -1.97 22.94 -10.44
N TYR A 25 -1.57 21.71 -10.06
CA TYR A 25 -0.22 21.18 -10.29
C TYR A 25 -0.08 20.36 -11.57
N ARG A 26 -1.14 20.25 -12.39
CA ARG A 26 -1.09 19.51 -13.67
C ARG A 26 -0.28 20.28 -14.72
N ASP A 27 1.00 20.06 -14.63
CA ASP A 27 1.96 20.36 -15.67
C ASP A 27 2.34 19.01 -16.33
N PRO A 28 2.24 18.85 -17.64
CA PRO A 28 2.63 17.61 -18.34
C PRO A 28 4.07 17.16 -18.03
N CYS A 29 4.93 18.10 -17.61
CA CYS A 29 6.31 17.83 -17.23
C CYS A 29 6.47 17.41 -15.74
N LYS A 30 5.40 17.38 -14.95
CA LYS A 30 5.44 17.05 -13.52
C LYS A 30 4.71 15.75 -13.22
N LEU A 31 5.44 14.82 -12.62
CA LEU A 31 4.85 13.54 -12.21
C LEU A 31 3.99 13.69 -10.94
N VAL A 32 2.82 13.10 -10.96
CA VAL A 32 2.00 12.84 -9.77
C VAL A 32 2.23 11.40 -9.33
N VAL A 33 2.69 11.21 -8.10
CA VAL A 33 2.99 9.89 -7.54
C VAL A 33 2.10 9.64 -6.34
N LEU A 34 1.33 8.56 -6.38
CA LEU A 34 0.38 8.16 -5.34
C LEU A 34 0.97 7.07 -4.44
N VAL A 35 0.75 7.19 -3.13
CA VAL A 35 1.04 6.16 -2.11
C VAL A 35 -0.25 5.86 -1.35
N PRO A 36 -1.01 4.81 -1.70
CA PRO A 36 -2.20 4.42 -0.96
C PRO A 36 -1.83 3.77 0.38
N THR A 37 -2.48 4.21 1.47
CA THR A 37 -2.32 3.62 2.81
C THR A 37 -3.65 3.59 3.57
N MET A 38 -3.69 2.82 4.66
CA MET A 38 -4.80 2.83 5.61
C MET A 38 -4.50 3.66 6.87
N GLY A 39 -3.33 4.32 6.95
CA GLY A 39 -2.89 5.04 8.14
C GLY A 39 -2.13 4.15 9.13
N ASN A 40 -1.97 4.65 10.37
CA ASN A 40 -1.10 4.10 11.39
C ASN A 40 0.31 3.82 10.85
N LEU A 41 0.90 4.88 10.30
CA LEU A 41 2.12 4.81 9.52
C LEU A 41 3.32 4.36 10.36
N HIS A 42 4.15 3.55 9.76
CA HIS A 42 5.44 3.09 10.29
C HIS A 42 6.52 3.19 9.21
N GLU A 43 7.76 2.91 9.54
CA GLU A 43 8.91 3.06 8.63
C GLU A 43 8.73 2.35 7.28
N GLY A 44 7.99 1.23 7.24
CA GLY A 44 7.58 0.57 5.99
C GLY A 44 6.81 1.50 5.07
N HIS A 45 5.81 2.22 5.58
CA HIS A 45 5.05 3.22 4.81
C HIS A 45 5.90 4.44 4.44
N LEU A 46 6.72 4.93 5.38
CA LEU A 46 7.59 6.08 5.14
C LEU A 46 8.61 5.80 4.03
N SER A 47 9.09 4.56 3.92
CA SER A 47 9.97 4.14 2.83
C SER A 47 9.29 4.25 1.46
N LEU A 48 7.96 3.96 1.37
CA LEU A 48 7.18 4.13 0.14
C LEU A 48 7.05 5.60 -0.22
N ILE A 49 6.76 6.47 0.76
CA ILE A 49 6.64 7.93 0.56
C ILE A 49 7.97 8.52 0.09
N ARG A 50 9.09 8.15 0.72
CA ARG A 50 10.43 8.59 0.28
C ARG A 50 10.77 8.05 -1.12
N ARG A 51 10.33 6.83 -1.46
CA ARG A 51 10.48 6.29 -2.82
C ARG A 51 9.66 7.09 -3.82
N ALA A 52 8.42 7.42 -3.47
CA ALA A 52 7.55 8.28 -4.28
C ALA A 52 8.19 9.67 -4.51
N ARG A 53 8.77 10.29 -3.48
CA ARG A 53 9.49 11.57 -3.59
C ARG A 53 10.69 11.48 -4.52
N LYS A 54 11.46 10.38 -4.45
CA LYS A 54 12.58 10.17 -5.39
C LYS A 54 12.10 10.07 -6.85
N ILE A 55 10.96 9.42 -7.10
CA ILE A 55 10.36 9.29 -8.43
C ILE A 55 9.80 10.64 -8.90
N ALA A 56 9.05 11.34 -8.06
CA ALA A 56 8.47 12.65 -8.37
C ALA A 56 9.54 13.74 -8.55
N ARG A 57 10.73 13.56 -7.99
CA ARG A 57 11.81 14.56 -7.97
C ARG A 57 11.35 15.86 -7.26
N ALA A 58 12.06 16.96 -7.44
CA ALA A 58 11.75 18.23 -6.78
C ALA A 58 10.46 18.89 -7.31
N LYS A 59 10.15 18.71 -8.58
CA LYS A 59 9.03 19.40 -9.26
C LYS A 59 7.72 18.62 -9.26
N GLY A 60 7.75 17.28 -9.06
CA GLY A 60 6.56 16.46 -9.05
C GLY A 60 5.84 16.47 -7.71
N THR A 61 4.61 15.97 -7.70
CA THR A 61 3.69 15.96 -6.55
C THR A 61 3.59 14.55 -5.97
N VAL A 62 3.79 14.42 -4.67
CA VAL A 62 3.56 13.17 -3.91
C VAL A 62 2.24 13.28 -3.16
N VAL A 63 1.30 12.41 -3.51
CA VAL A 63 0.00 12.28 -2.87
C VAL A 63 0.01 11.02 -2.00
N VAL A 64 -0.29 11.16 -0.73
CA VAL A 64 -0.53 10.02 0.17
C VAL A 64 -2.02 9.95 0.46
N SER A 65 -2.63 8.77 0.33
CA SER A 65 -3.99 8.60 0.86
C SER A 65 -3.96 7.84 2.19
N ILE A 66 -4.82 8.27 3.12
CA ILE A 66 -5.09 7.55 4.37
C ILE A 66 -6.58 7.28 4.43
N PHE A 67 -6.95 6.01 4.20
CA PHE A 67 -8.34 5.58 4.21
C PHE A 67 -8.46 4.13 4.68
N VAL A 68 -9.09 3.92 5.84
CA VAL A 68 -9.41 2.57 6.36
C VAL A 68 -10.65 2.08 5.60
N ASN A 69 -10.42 1.26 4.59
CA ASN A 69 -11.44 0.84 3.63
C ASN A 69 -12.28 -0.32 4.17
N LYS A 70 -13.48 -0.05 4.68
CA LYS A 70 -14.39 -1.05 5.24
C LYS A 70 -14.65 -2.24 4.30
N THR A 71 -14.73 -1.99 2.98
CA THR A 71 -15.13 -3.02 2.01
C THR A 71 -14.09 -4.13 1.80
N GLN A 72 -12.87 -3.96 2.30
CA GLN A 72 -11.82 -4.98 2.24
C GLN A 72 -11.68 -5.80 3.52
N PHE A 73 -12.49 -5.52 4.54
CA PHE A 73 -12.55 -6.30 5.78
C PHE A 73 -13.71 -7.29 5.72
N GLY A 74 -13.44 -8.52 6.13
CA GLY A 74 -14.45 -9.55 6.31
C GLY A 74 -15.15 -9.47 7.66
N PRO A 75 -16.21 -10.25 7.87
CA PRO A 75 -16.84 -10.39 9.18
C PRO A 75 -15.82 -10.87 10.23
N GLY A 76 -15.78 -10.20 11.38
CA GLY A 76 -14.85 -10.54 12.48
C GLY A 76 -13.41 -10.05 12.32
N GLU A 77 -13.07 -9.35 11.23
CA GLU A 77 -11.76 -8.73 11.09
C GLU A 77 -11.67 -7.40 11.88
N ASP A 78 -10.46 -6.89 12.03
CA ASP A 78 -10.07 -5.79 12.91
C ASP A 78 -10.47 -4.38 12.43
N PHE A 79 -11.54 -4.23 11.62
CA PHE A 79 -11.95 -2.94 11.07
C PHE A 79 -12.27 -1.89 12.15
N GLU A 80 -13.03 -2.28 13.16
CA GLU A 80 -13.46 -1.35 14.23
C GLU A 80 -12.29 -0.96 15.14
N SER A 81 -11.39 -1.90 15.41
CA SER A 81 -10.20 -1.70 16.25
C SER A 81 -8.97 -1.21 15.45
N TYR A 82 -9.08 -1.04 14.12
CA TYR A 82 -7.95 -0.58 13.31
C TYR A 82 -7.50 0.82 13.75
N PRO A 83 -6.21 1.01 14.06
CA PRO A 83 -5.72 2.27 14.62
C PRO A 83 -5.89 3.45 13.67
N ARG A 84 -6.44 4.55 14.19
CA ARG A 84 -6.68 5.79 13.45
C ARG A 84 -5.87 6.92 14.09
N THR A 85 -4.71 7.23 13.53
CA THR A 85 -3.68 8.15 14.08
C THR A 85 -3.39 9.30 13.13
N LEU A 86 -4.44 9.94 12.57
CA LEU A 86 -4.29 10.91 11.47
C LEU A 86 -3.36 12.08 11.79
N GLU A 87 -3.39 12.60 13.01
CA GLU A 87 -2.52 13.73 13.41
C GLU A 87 -1.05 13.34 13.34
N ARG A 88 -0.68 12.22 13.98
CA ARG A 88 0.66 11.64 13.92
C ARG A 88 1.06 11.31 12.47
N ASP A 89 0.17 10.69 11.72
CA ASP A 89 0.42 10.29 10.34
C ASP A 89 0.64 11.50 9.44
N THR A 90 -0.03 12.63 9.70
CA THR A 90 0.15 13.89 8.97
C THR A 90 1.58 14.43 9.16
N VAL A 91 2.11 14.40 10.39
CA VAL A 91 3.50 14.81 10.67
C VAL A 91 4.47 13.90 9.91
N LEU A 92 4.28 12.58 10.02
CA LEU A 92 5.14 11.60 9.37
C LEU A 92 5.11 11.71 7.83
N CYS A 93 3.93 11.98 7.22
CA CYS A 93 3.81 12.23 5.78
C CYS A 93 4.62 13.45 5.35
N ARG A 94 4.52 14.56 6.11
CA ARG A 94 5.27 15.79 5.84
C ARG A 94 6.78 15.54 5.89
N GLU A 95 7.26 14.89 6.93
CA GLU A 95 8.69 14.57 7.12
C GLU A 95 9.22 13.64 6.04
N ALA A 96 8.39 12.68 5.58
CA ALA A 96 8.76 11.77 4.50
C ALA A 96 8.72 12.41 3.11
N GLY A 97 8.17 13.63 2.98
CA GLY A 97 8.19 14.42 1.75
C GLY A 97 6.92 14.32 0.91
N ALA A 98 5.76 14.05 1.52
CA ALA A 98 4.46 14.19 0.87
C ALA A 98 4.09 15.67 0.70
N ASP A 99 3.39 16.00 -0.40
CA ASP A 99 2.87 17.34 -0.66
C ASP A 99 1.38 17.42 -0.35
N ILE A 100 0.65 16.34 -0.64
CA ILE A 100 -0.80 16.23 -0.45
C ILE A 100 -1.10 15.00 0.40
N LEU A 101 -1.93 15.18 1.42
CA LEU A 101 -2.54 14.11 2.19
C LEU A 101 -4.03 14.08 1.91
N PHE A 102 -4.50 12.99 1.31
CA PHE A 102 -5.93 12.75 1.09
C PHE A 102 -6.46 11.79 2.15
N ALA A 103 -7.23 12.31 3.09
CA ALA A 103 -7.85 11.55 4.18
C ALA A 103 -9.38 11.65 4.12
N PRO A 104 -10.03 10.96 3.16
CA PRO A 104 -11.47 11.06 2.95
C PRO A 104 -12.27 10.41 4.07
N ARG A 105 -13.54 10.83 4.20
CA ARG A 105 -14.55 10.09 4.99
C ARG A 105 -15.16 8.98 4.13
N ASP A 106 -15.77 7.98 4.77
CA ASP A 106 -16.40 6.84 4.07
C ASP A 106 -17.36 7.30 2.97
N LYS A 107 -18.26 8.25 3.27
CA LYS A 107 -19.21 8.80 2.31
C LYS A 107 -18.58 9.53 1.11
N THR A 108 -17.33 9.94 1.22
CA THR A 108 -16.58 10.54 0.11
C THR A 108 -16.14 9.48 -0.91
N ILE A 109 -15.79 8.30 -0.44
CA ILE A 109 -15.36 7.16 -1.28
C ILE A 109 -16.55 6.31 -1.69
N TYR A 110 -17.47 6.05 -0.76
CA TYR A 110 -18.67 5.25 -0.98
C TYR A 110 -19.90 6.08 -0.60
N ALA A 111 -20.51 6.72 -1.59
CA ALA A 111 -21.76 7.46 -1.41
C ALA A 111 -22.92 6.50 -1.10
N ALA A 112 -24.01 7.03 -0.55
CA ALA A 112 -25.23 6.25 -0.39
C ALA A 112 -25.68 5.68 -1.76
N GLY A 113 -26.06 4.40 -1.79
CA GLY A 113 -26.45 3.70 -3.01
C GLY A 113 -25.26 3.20 -3.86
N HIS A 114 -24.01 3.25 -3.36
CA HIS A 114 -22.87 2.70 -4.09
C HIS A 114 -23.05 1.20 -4.38
N SER A 115 -23.02 0.82 -5.66
CA SER A 115 -23.30 -0.54 -6.13
C SER A 115 -22.26 -1.11 -7.11
N THR A 116 -21.29 -0.29 -7.56
CA THR A 116 -20.29 -0.69 -8.56
C THR A 116 -18.99 -1.13 -7.89
N PHE A 117 -18.48 -2.29 -8.26
CA PHE A 117 -17.24 -2.85 -7.75
C PHE A 117 -16.32 -3.29 -8.89
N VAL A 118 -15.02 -3.24 -8.66
CA VAL A 118 -14.00 -3.83 -9.53
C VAL A 118 -13.60 -5.18 -8.97
N VAL A 119 -13.59 -6.21 -9.81
CA VAL A 119 -13.27 -7.58 -9.40
C VAL A 119 -12.20 -8.14 -10.32
N GLU A 120 -11.03 -8.48 -9.77
CA GLU A 120 -10.07 -9.33 -10.44
C GLU A 120 -10.43 -10.80 -10.11
N SER A 121 -10.67 -11.63 -11.13
CA SER A 121 -11.35 -12.91 -10.97
C SER A 121 -10.43 -14.14 -10.95
N ARG A 122 -9.12 -13.96 -11.13
CA ARG A 122 -8.12 -15.03 -11.25
C ARG A 122 -7.11 -15.04 -10.10
N LEU A 123 -6.32 -14.00 -9.96
CA LEU A 123 -5.28 -13.90 -8.92
C LEU A 123 -5.91 -13.75 -7.53
N ALA A 124 -7.00 -12.99 -7.43
CA ALA A 124 -7.72 -12.73 -6.20
C ALA A 124 -8.39 -13.94 -5.55
N LYS A 125 -8.46 -15.10 -6.24
CA LYS A 125 -9.07 -16.34 -5.71
C LYS A 125 -8.07 -17.26 -5.00
N ARG A 126 -6.78 -16.94 -5.00
CA ARG A 126 -5.71 -17.77 -4.45
C ARG A 126 -5.12 -17.17 -3.18
N MET A 127 -4.30 -17.94 -2.47
CA MET A 127 -3.53 -17.48 -1.30
C MET A 127 -4.42 -16.71 -0.29
N GLU A 128 -4.11 -15.47 0.01
CA GLU A 128 -4.90 -14.60 0.90
C GLU A 128 -6.36 -14.46 0.43
N GLY A 129 -6.60 -14.35 -0.86
CA GLY A 129 -7.96 -14.23 -1.40
C GLY A 129 -8.81 -15.50 -1.24
N ALA A 130 -8.21 -16.70 -1.12
CA ALA A 130 -8.93 -17.92 -0.77
C ALA A 130 -9.44 -17.89 0.67
N SER A 131 -8.65 -17.30 1.61
CA SER A 131 -9.02 -17.16 3.02
C SER A 131 -9.91 -15.95 3.28
N ARG A 132 -9.85 -14.93 2.41
CA ARG A 132 -10.56 -13.66 2.51
C ARG A 132 -11.28 -13.32 1.19
N PRO A 133 -12.37 -14.02 0.84
CA PRO A 133 -12.96 -13.97 -0.52
C PRO A 133 -13.39 -12.58 -1.01
N THR A 134 -13.75 -11.66 -0.11
CA THR A 134 -14.20 -10.31 -0.45
C THR A 134 -13.08 -9.25 -0.40
N HIS A 135 -11.92 -9.60 0.16
CA HIS A 135 -10.83 -8.68 0.42
C HIS A 135 -10.36 -7.94 -0.83
N PHE A 136 -9.96 -8.68 -1.85
CA PHE A 136 -9.41 -8.06 -3.06
C PHE A 136 -10.44 -7.29 -3.88
N ARG A 137 -11.73 -7.64 -3.83
CA ARG A 137 -12.80 -6.80 -4.39
C ARG A 137 -12.82 -5.42 -3.74
N GLY A 138 -12.64 -5.36 -2.43
CA GLY A 138 -12.54 -4.09 -1.71
C GLY A 138 -11.29 -3.31 -2.10
N VAL A 139 -10.13 -4.00 -2.19
CA VAL A 139 -8.84 -3.38 -2.56
C VAL A 139 -8.88 -2.83 -3.98
N THR A 140 -9.27 -3.62 -4.98
CA THR A 140 -9.33 -3.17 -6.38
C THR A 140 -10.29 -2.02 -6.57
N THR A 141 -11.45 -2.06 -5.89
CA THR A 141 -12.44 -0.99 -5.98
C THR A 141 -11.91 0.32 -5.41
N VAL A 142 -11.32 0.32 -4.22
CA VAL A 142 -10.79 1.56 -3.62
C VAL A 142 -9.61 2.10 -4.40
N VAL A 143 -8.71 1.23 -4.89
CA VAL A 143 -7.55 1.66 -5.67
C VAL A 143 -7.98 2.24 -7.02
N ALA A 144 -8.95 1.64 -7.71
CA ALA A 144 -9.52 2.18 -8.95
C ALA A 144 -10.14 3.58 -8.71
N LYS A 145 -10.88 3.76 -7.60
CA LYS A 145 -11.40 5.08 -7.21
C LYS A 145 -10.29 6.10 -6.95
N LEU A 146 -9.23 5.70 -6.25
CA LEU A 146 -8.07 6.56 -5.99
C LEU A 146 -7.35 6.93 -7.31
N PHE A 147 -7.20 5.99 -8.25
CA PHE A 147 -6.63 6.27 -9.57
C PHE A 147 -7.46 7.28 -10.34
N ASN A 148 -8.79 7.15 -10.33
CA ASN A 148 -9.68 8.12 -10.97
C ASN A 148 -9.71 9.50 -10.28
N LEU A 149 -9.51 9.55 -8.96
CA LEU A 149 -9.49 10.81 -8.21
C LEU A 149 -8.17 11.55 -8.37
N VAL A 150 -7.06 10.84 -8.20
CA VAL A 150 -5.70 11.41 -8.17
C VAL A 150 -5.10 11.48 -9.58
N GLN A 151 -5.49 10.54 -10.45
CA GLN A 151 -4.94 10.35 -11.80
C GLN A 151 -3.40 10.37 -11.81
N PRO A 152 -2.76 9.49 -11.00
CA PRO A 152 -1.32 9.51 -10.86
C PRO A 152 -0.63 8.96 -12.11
N ASN A 153 0.62 9.42 -12.37
CA ASN A 153 1.49 8.79 -13.35
C ASN A 153 2.10 7.49 -12.81
N VAL A 154 2.34 7.47 -11.49
CA VAL A 154 2.95 6.33 -10.78
C VAL A 154 2.22 6.10 -9.47
N ALA A 155 2.00 4.82 -9.12
CA ALA A 155 1.54 4.44 -7.78
C ALA A 155 2.54 3.47 -7.13
N VAL A 156 2.87 3.71 -5.85
CA VAL A 156 3.89 2.95 -5.12
C VAL A 156 3.24 2.07 -4.08
N PHE A 157 3.51 0.76 -4.14
CA PHE A 157 3.02 -0.27 -3.23
C PHE A 157 4.19 -1.01 -2.57
N GLY A 158 3.95 -1.68 -1.45
CA GLY A 158 4.95 -2.48 -0.77
C GLY A 158 4.92 -3.95 -1.20
N ALA A 159 6.10 -4.57 -1.37
CA ALA A 159 6.24 -6.01 -1.66
C ALA A 159 5.82 -6.90 -0.47
N LYS A 160 5.58 -6.34 0.71
CA LYS A 160 5.04 -7.06 1.86
C LYS A 160 3.69 -7.71 1.51
N ASP A 161 2.80 -6.95 0.88
CA ASP A 161 1.48 -7.40 0.46
C ASP A 161 1.55 -7.79 -1.03
N TRP A 162 2.34 -8.84 -1.30
CA TRP A 162 2.73 -9.26 -2.65
C TRP A 162 1.54 -9.58 -3.56
N GLN A 163 0.57 -10.32 -3.06
CA GLN A 163 -0.62 -10.67 -3.85
C GLN A 163 -1.44 -9.41 -4.17
N GLN A 164 -1.58 -8.48 -3.24
CA GLN A 164 -2.21 -7.19 -3.50
C GLN A 164 -1.50 -6.45 -4.65
N ALA A 165 -0.17 -6.39 -4.64
CA ALA A 165 0.58 -5.73 -5.72
C ALA A 165 0.37 -6.42 -7.08
N ALA A 166 0.29 -7.76 -7.11
CA ALA A 166 0.01 -8.53 -8.32
C ALA A 166 -1.41 -8.28 -8.85
N VAL A 167 -2.41 -8.31 -7.97
CA VAL A 167 -3.82 -8.03 -8.31
C VAL A 167 -4.01 -6.61 -8.83
N ILE A 168 -3.35 -5.62 -8.19
CA ILE A 168 -3.42 -4.22 -8.63
C ILE A 168 -2.76 -4.03 -9.99
N ARG A 169 -1.62 -4.67 -10.27
CA ARG A 169 -1.00 -4.64 -11.61
C ARG A 169 -1.94 -5.19 -12.66
N GLN A 170 -2.49 -6.39 -12.42
CA GLN A 170 -3.46 -7.00 -13.35
C GLN A 170 -4.64 -6.06 -13.60
N MET A 171 -5.25 -5.52 -12.55
CA MET A 171 -6.34 -4.53 -12.67
C MET A 171 -5.93 -3.30 -13.50
N THR A 172 -4.71 -2.80 -13.28
CA THR A 172 -4.18 -1.62 -13.99
C THR A 172 -4.05 -1.90 -15.47
N ASP A 173 -3.53 -3.06 -15.83
CA ASP A 173 -3.35 -3.49 -17.21
C ASP A 173 -4.71 -3.76 -17.90
N ASP A 174 -5.59 -4.54 -17.24
CA ASP A 174 -6.88 -4.94 -17.78
C ASP A 174 -7.83 -3.74 -18.01
N LEU A 175 -7.79 -2.75 -17.11
CA LEU A 175 -8.63 -1.54 -17.19
C LEU A 175 -7.93 -0.36 -17.91
N ILE A 176 -6.75 -0.60 -18.46
CA ILE A 176 -5.97 0.39 -19.25
C ILE A 176 -5.76 1.69 -18.45
N PHE A 177 -5.52 1.59 -17.13
CA PHE A 177 -5.18 2.76 -16.35
C PHE A 177 -3.81 3.30 -16.76
N PRO A 178 -3.66 4.60 -17.05
CA PRO A 178 -2.39 5.20 -17.42
C PRO A 178 -1.47 5.41 -16.20
N VAL A 179 -1.26 4.35 -15.42
CA VAL A 179 -0.56 4.38 -14.13
C VAL A 179 0.54 3.32 -14.10
N SER A 180 1.78 3.71 -13.89
CA SER A 180 2.88 2.76 -13.67
C SER A 180 2.91 2.28 -12.23
N ILE A 181 2.89 0.96 -12.02
CA ILE A 181 2.93 0.36 -10.67
C ILE A 181 4.36 0.07 -10.24
N VAL A 182 4.83 0.74 -9.20
CA VAL A 182 6.13 0.50 -8.57
C VAL A 182 5.95 -0.29 -7.28
N VAL A 183 6.64 -1.43 -7.17
CA VAL A 183 6.64 -2.26 -5.95
C VAL A 183 7.97 -2.07 -5.24
N ALA A 184 7.93 -1.48 -4.04
CA ALA A 184 9.10 -1.25 -3.20
C ALA A 184 9.38 -2.45 -2.28
N PRO A 185 10.67 -2.71 -1.95
CA PRO A 185 11.05 -3.82 -1.08
C PRO A 185 10.39 -3.75 0.31
N THR A 186 10.18 -4.93 0.92
CA THR A 186 9.68 -5.04 2.30
C THR A 186 10.71 -4.50 3.29
N VAL A 187 10.32 -3.50 4.06
CA VAL A 187 11.09 -3.01 5.21
C VAL A 187 10.87 -3.95 6.39
N ARG A 188 11.96 -4.26 7.11
CA ARG A 188 11.96 -5.21 8.22
C ARG A 188 12.58 -4.61 9.47
N GLU A 189 12.15 -5.10 10.60
CA GLU A 189 12.78 -4.84 11.88
C GLU A 189 14.19 -5.47 11.94
N ARG A 190 15.00 -5.15 12.95
CA ARG A 190 16.39 -5.62 13.05
C ARG A 190 16.52 -7.14 13.07
N ASP A 191 15.55 -7.84 13.65
CA ASP A 191 15.47 -9.30 13.70
C ASP A 191 14.95 -9.96 12.42
N GLY A 192 14.47 -9.15 11.45
CA GLY A 192 13.98 -9.60 10.16
C GLY A 192 12.46 -9.74 10.06
N LEU A 193 11.69 -9.46 11.10
CA LEU A 193 10.24 -9.38 11.04
C LEU A 193 9.83 -8.26 10.08
N ALA A 194 8.87 -8.52 9.17
CA ALA A 194 8.33 -7.49 8.31
C ALA A 194 7.59 -6.44 9.15
N MET A 195 7.85 -5.16 8.88
CA MET A 195 7.14 -4.08 9.59
C MET A 195 5.66 -4.11 9.26
N SER A 196 4.83 -4.04 10.30
CA SER A 196 3.37 -4.01 10.20
C SER A 196 2.79 -3.24 11.38
N SER A 197 1.71 -2.49 11.14
CA SER A 197 0.92 -1.87 12.21
C SER A 197 0.35 -2.91 13.19
N ARG A 198 0.11 -4.14 12.74
CA ARG A 198 -0.38 -5.24 13.56
C ARG A 198 0.68 -5.88 14.46
N ASN A 199 1.96 -5.60 14.27
CA ASN A 199 3.01 -6.11 15.16
C ASN A 199 2.84 -5.63 16.61
N THR A 200 2.16 -4.50 16.83
CA THR A 200 1.86 -3.98 18.18
C THR A 200 0.83 -4.83 18.93
N HIS A 201 0.09 -5.70 18.23
CA HIS A 201 -0.89 -6.60 18.86
C HIS A 201 -0.26 -7.91 19.38
N LEU A 202 1.00 -8.19 19.02
CA LEU A 202 1.69 -9.40 19.45
C LEU A 202 2.07 -9.31 20.93
N SER A 203 1.71 -10.33 21.69
CA SER A 203 2.26 -10.56 23.03
C SER A 203 3.78 -10.78 22.99
N PRO A 204 4.52 -10.65 24.11
CA PRO A 204 5.96 -10.88 24.12
C PRO A 204 6.38 -12.28 23.62
N SER A 205 5.56 -13.31 23.87
CA SER A 205 5.80 -14.68 23.40
C SER A 205 5.57 -14.81 21.89
N GLU A 206 4.46 -14.28 21.37
CA GLU A 206 4.15 -14.27 19.94
C GLU A 206 5.17 -13.45 19.16
N ARG A 207 5.63 -12.32 19.73
CA ARG A 207 6.65 -11.48 19.11
C ARG A 207 7.97 -12.22 18.89
N LYS A 208 8.39 -13.07 19.85
CA LYS A 208 9.58 -13.93 19.71
C LYS A 208 9.42 -14.95 18.58
N GLN A 209 8.21 -15.50 18.40
CA GLN A 209 7.92 -16.49 17.38
C GLN A 209 7.68 -15.88 15.98
N ALA A 210 7.33 -14.59 15.90
CA ALA A 210 6.93 -13.93 14.65
C ALA A 210 8.00 -13.94 13.55
N THR A 211 9.29 -14.17 13.90
CA THR A 211 10.40 -14.26 12.93
C THR A 211 10.45 -15.61 12.20
N VAL A 212 9.75 -16.65 12.68
CA VAL A 212 9.82 -18.01 12.11
C VAL A 212 9.54 -18.04 10.61
N LEU A 213 8.56 -17.27 10.12
CA LEU A 213 8.26 -17.19 8.68
C LEU A 213 9.45 -16.65 7.87
N ARG A 214 10.21 -15.72 8.45
CA ARG A 214 11.42 -15.20 7.83
C ARG A 214 12.53 -16.23 7.79
N GLU A 215 12.67 -17.01 8.82
CA GLU A 215 13.65 -18.10 8.94
C GLU A 215 13.35 -19.20 7.93
N VAL A 216 12.08 -19.60 7.82
CA VAL A 216 11.60 -20.55 6.80
C VAL A 216 11.91 -20.06 5.37
N ILE A 217 11.63 -18.79 5.07
CA ILE A 217 11.95 -18.21 3.75
C ILE A 217 13.47 -18.22 3.49
N ARG A 218 14.30 -17.95 4.52
CA ARG A 218 15.77 -18.00 4.40
C ARG A 218 16.27 -19.42 4.16
N ALA A 219 15.73 -20.39 4.90
CA ALA A 219 16.06 -21.80 4.74
C ALA A 219 15.68 -22.30 3.32
N ALA A 220 14.46 -21.97 2.86
CA ALA A 220 14.01 -22.29 1.52
C ALA A 220 14.94 -21.72 0.44
N ARG A 221 15.28 -20.44 0.54
CA ARG A 221 16.21 -19.79 -0.41
C ARG A 221 17.61 -20.42 -0.37
N GLY A 222 18.08 -20.76 0.81
CA GLY A 222 19.36 -21.46 1.00
C GLY A 222 19.35 -22.84 0.34
N ALA A 223 18.29 -23.62 0.52
CA ALA A 223 18.13 -24.91 -0.10
C ALA A 223 18.10 -24.85 -1.64
N VAL A 224 17.34 -23.88 -2.19
CA VAL A 224 17.27 -23.68 -3.64
C VAL A 224 18.62 -23.25 -4.21
N LYS A 225 19.35 -22.36 -3.54
CA LYS A 225 20.68 -21.89 -3.99
C LYS A 225 21.74 -22.99 -4.01
N LYS A 226 21.63 -23.98 -3.09
CA LYS A 226 22.58 -25.11 -2.97
C LYS A 226 22.22 -26.27 -3.89
N ALA A 227 21.03 -26.26 -4.47
CA ALA A 227 20.57 -27.34 -5.32
C ALA A 227 21.24 -27.23 -6.70
N THR A 228 21.75 -28.37 -7.18
CA THR A 228 22.33 -28.50 -8.54
C THR A 228 21.28 -28.76 -9.61
N ALA A 229 20.03 -29.04 -9.20
CA ALA A 229 18.88 -29.26 -10.08
C ALA A 229 17.63 -28.62 -9.45
N PRO A 230 16.53 -28.37 -10.23
CA PRO A 230 15.28 -27.82 -9.70
C PRO A 230 14.74 -28.70 -8.56
N LEU A 231 14.46 -28.10 -7.40
CA LEU A 231 13.87 -28.80 -6.26
C LEU A 231 12.34 -28.88 -6.43
N PRO A 232 11.75 -30.09 -6.42
CA PRO A 232 10.30 -30.23 -6.37
C PRO A 232 9.73 -29.57 -5.11
N SER A 233 8.57 -28.90 -5.25
CA SER A 233 7.94 -28.18 -4.13
C SER A 233 7.65 -29.10 -2.92
N ALA A 234 7.32 -30.38 -3.15
CA ALA A 234 7.13 -31.39 -2.09
C ALA A 234 8.44 -31.69 -1.32
N ALA A 235 9.59 -31.74 -2.00
CA ALA A 235 10.90 -31.92 -1.35
C ALA A 235 11.29 -30.69 -0.53
N LEU A 236 11.00 -29.49 -1.01
CA LEU A 236 11.23 -28.26 -0.28
C LEU A 236 10.35 -28.16 0.98
N ARG A 237 9.07 -28.50 0.89
CA ARG A 237 8.13 -28.53 2.03
C ARG A 237 8.58 -29.49 3.15
N ARG A 238 9.19 -30.64 2.81
CA ARG A 238 9.69 -31.57 3.83
C ARG A 238 10.94 -31.09 4.55
N LYS A 239 11.65 -30.10 4.02
CA LYS A 239 12.86 -29.54 4.61
C LYS A 239 12.60 -28.30 5.49
N LEU A 240 11.38 -27.78 5.47
CA LEU A 240 10.94 -26.56 6.16
C LEU A 240 9.95 -26.87 7.28
#